data_7fe9973fd51293843955319fd0a70903
#
_entry.id   7fe9973fd51293843955319fd0a70903
#
_cell.length_a   1.000
_cell.length_b   1.000
_cell.length_c   1.000
_cell.angle_alpha   90.00
_cell.angle_beta   90.00
_cell.angle_gamma   90.00
#
_symmetry.space_group_name_H-M   'P 1'
#
loop_
_entity.id
_entity.type
_entity.pdbx_description
1 polymer ?
#
loop_
_entity_poly.entity_id
_entity_poly.type
_entity_poly.pdbx_seq_one_letter_code
_entity_poly.pdbx_strand_id
1 'polypeptide(L)'
;MTIFNPEHDLCIANGDANFVPPASALEFGKDCSGLVDWIVETSDDEIVPWGWDAVLKRRLERSGIAQEKLPPDQFIASVRALSSRGIAFRVNADVHSLVRSAHPSMLHILSEPDSVVELHDVKDVVRYVDLFGDAVMKAPLSGSGKGLRWGRAGELSQSDIGWCRNIIARQGRVMVEKRREVVQDFAMLFHVGESSVEFEGYSMFFSDNGIYKGNILASDEWILAELSRYVPAALILNIKAALTKTIAGTFVGKYSGFLGVDMFIFREAGTFRLAHCVEINVRMTMGLLARRLYDKHLERLAGPGDLDGRYQMCVEFSPRRGDLFARRDEAVASLTDVTPDSRYAVWVRVR
;
A
#
# COMPACT_ATOMS: atom_id res chain seq x y z
N MET A 1 0.20 20.52 11.68
CA MET A 1 -1.07 19.74 11.86
C MET A 1 -0.99 18.45 11.07
N THR A 2 -1.15 17.32 11.72
CA THR A 2 -1.23 15.98 11.10
C THR A 2 -2.67 15.59 10.81
N ILE A 3 -2.91 14.82 9.74
CA ILE A 3 -4.25 14.36 9.36
C ILE A 3 -4.17 12.90 8.91
N PHE A 4 -4.84 12.01 9.63
CA PHE A 4 -5.04 10.64 9.20
C PHE A 4 -6.34 10.55 8.38
N ASN A 5 -6.20 10.46 7.05
CA ASN A 5 -7.30 10.31 6.09
C ASN A 5 -7.20 8.98 5.32
N PRO A 6 -7.51 7.83 5.95
CA PRO A 6 -7.39 6.51 5.33
C PRO A 6 -8.34 6.30 4.13
N GLU A 7 -9.34 7.17 3.98
CA GLU A 7 -10.24 7.22 2.82
C GLU A 7 -9.55 7.74 1.54
N HIS A 8 -8.31 8.22 1.62
CA HIS A 8 -7.54 8.79 0.53
C HIS A 8 -7.64 7.99 -0.78
N ASP A 9 -7.40 6.67 -0.74
CA ASP A 9 -7.43 5.84 -1.95
C ASP A 9 -8.83 5.80 -2.59
N LEU A 10 -9.89 5.88 -1.78
CA LEU A 10 -11.28 5.96 -2.28
C LEU A 10 -11.56 7.31 -2.94
N CYS A 11 -11.02 8.39 -2.34
CA CYS A 11 -11.10 9.74 -2.90
C CYS A 11 -10.36 9.84 -4.23
N ILE A 12 -9.13 9.30 -4.29
CA ILE A 12 -8.32 9.19 -5.51
C ILE A 12 -9.07 8.40 -6.60
N ALA A 13 -9.65 7.25 -6.25
CA ALA A 13 -10.38 6.41 -7.21
C ALA A 13 -11.62 7.09 -7.76
N ASN A 14 -12.37 7.82 -6.94
CA ASN A 14 -13.54 8.57 -7.35
C ASN A 14 -13.16 9.79 -8.20
N GLY A 15 -12.24 10.64 -7.71
CA GLY A 15 -11.73 11.83 -8.41
C GLY A 15 -12.59 13.09 -8.31
N ASP A 16 -13.78 13.02 -7.70
CA ASP A 16 -14.62 14.20 -7.45
C ASP A 16 -14.27 14.79 -6.06
N ALA A 17 -13.95 16.08 -6.02
CA ALA A 17 -13.67 16.82 -4.79
C ALA A 17 -14.88 16.91 -3.81
N ASN A 18 -16.10 16.61 -4.29
CA ASN A 18 -17.32 16.53 -3.47
C ASN A 18 -17.67 15.10 -3.08
N PHE A 19 -16.84 14.12 -3.41
CA PHE A 19 -17.10 12.73 -3.03
C PHE A 19 -17.23 12.61 -1.51
N VAL A 20 -18.24 11.88 -1.08
CA VAL A 20 -18.46 11.53 0.33
C VAL A 20 -18.00 10.09 0.54
N PRO A 21 -16.88 9.87 1.26
CA PRO A 21 -16.40 8.54 1.57
C PRO A 21 -17.41 7.73 2.41
N PRO A 22 -17.37 6.40 2.35
CA PRO A 22 -18.20 5.55 3.20
C PRO A 22 -18.00 5.85 4.69
N ALA A 23 -19.08 5.78 5.47
CA ALA A 23 -19.06 6.06 6.91
C ALA A 23 -18.01 5.23 7.66
N SER A 24 -17.80 3.96 7.28
CA SER A 24 -16.77 3.11 7.89
C SER A 24 -15.34 3.61 7.68
N ALA A 25 -15.05 4.24 6.54
CA ALA A 25 -13.73 4.82 6.29
C ALA A 25 -13.51 6.10 7.11
N LEU A 26 -14.55 6.93 7.22
CA LEU A 26 -14.52 8.13 8.07
C LEU A 26 -14.42 7.78 9.55
N GLU A 27 -15.09 6.73 10.00
CA GLU A 27 -15.01 6.21 11.36
C GLU A 27 -13.60 5.70 11.67
N PHE A 28 -12.98 4.95 10.75
CA PHE A 28 -11.58 4.54 10.87
C PHE A 28 -10.63 5.76 10.98
N GLY A 29 -10.82 6.77 10.14
CA GLY A 29 -10.06 8.01 10.20
C GLY A 29 -10.21 8.74 11.54
N LYS A 30 -11.42 8.75 12.10
CA LYS A 30 -11.72 9.37 13.40
C LYS A 30 -11.07 8.60 14.56
N ASP A 31 -11.32 7.29 14.64
CA ASP A 31 -10.85 6.45 15.75
C ASP A 31 -9.32 6.33 15.78
N CYS A 32 -8.66 6.53 14.63
CA CYS A 32 -7.21 6.39 14.47
C CYS A 32 -6.51 7.71 14.10
N SER A 33 -7.11 8.85 14.41
CA SER A 33 -6.65 10.19 13.97
C SER A 33 -5.20 10.53 14.32
N GLY A 34 -4.67 10.03 15.44
CA GLY A 34 -3.29 10.29 15.89
C GLY A 34 -2.20 9.43 15.25
N LEU A 35 -2.51 8.57 14.27
CA LEU A 35 -1.50 7.65 13.71
C LEU A 35 -0.37 8.36 12.96
N VAL A 36 -0.63 9.51 12.34
CA VAL A 36 0.40 10.25 11.61
C VAL A 36 1.47 10.82 12.55
N ASP A 37 1.10 11.13 13.80
CA ASP A 37 2.03 11.66 14.82
C ASP A 37 3.14 10.67 15.19
N TRP A 38 2.92 9.36 14.97
CA TRP A 38 3.95 8.34 15.15
C TRP A 38 4.95 8.26 13.98
N ILE A 39 4.63 8.90 12.85
CA ILE A 39 5.45 8.83 11.62
C ILE A 39 6.35 10.05 11.50
N VAL A 40 5.77 11.26 11.70
CA VAL A 40 6.44 12.52 11.47
C VAL A 40 6.27 13.46 12.66
N GLU A 41 7.31 14.24 12.92
CA GLU A 41 7.24 15.39 13.79
C GLU A 41 6.91 16.61 12.93
N THR A 42 5.82 17.31 13.22
CA THR A 42 5.37 18.46 12.44
C THR A 42 5.58 19.76 13.21
N SER A 43 5.91 20.85 12.50
CA SER A 43 5.78 22.21 13.03
C SER A 43 4.31 22.66 13.02
N ASP A 44 3.95 23.64 13.84
CA ASP A 44 2.57 24.17 13.93
C ASP A 44 2.05 24.74 12.61
N ASP A 45 2.96 25.12 11.70
CA ASP A 45 2.63 25.75 10.42
C ASP A 45 2.44 24.78 9.25
N GLU A 46 2.81 23.51 9.41
CA GLU A 46 2.77 22.52 8.34
C GLU A 46 1.52 21.65 8.41
N ILE A 47 0.94 21.31 7.25
CA ILE A 47 -0.16 20.34 7.11
C ILE A 47 0.38 19.07 6.51
N VAL A 48 0.39 17.99 7.28
CA VAL A 48 0.92 16.69 6.85
C VAL A 48 -0.18 15.65 6.92
N PRO A 49 -0.85 15.36 5.79
CA PRO A 49 -1.86 14.31 5.73
C PRO A 49 -1.22 12.93 5.48
N TRP A 50 -2.00 11.88 5.76
CA TRP A 50 -1.70 10.54 5.31
C TRP A 50 -1.50 10.47 3.78
N GLY A 51 -2.35 11.16 3.04
CA GLY A 51 -2.20 11.37 1.61
C GLY A 51 -3.02 12.58 1.13
N TRP A 52 -2.49 13.33 0.17
CA TRP A 52 -3.17 14.46 -0.43
C TRP A 52 -4.15 14.01 -1.52
N ASP A 53 -5.41 14.43 -1.42
CA ASP A 53 -6.44 14.22 -2.42
C ASP A 53 -7.36 15.45 -2.55
N ALA A 54 -8.20 15.47 -3.59
CA ALA A 54 -9.07 16.60 -3.89
C ALA A 54 -10.15 16.84 -2.82
N VAL A 55 -10.62 15.77 -2.17
CA VAL A 55 -11.65 15.86 -1.11
C VAL A 55 -11.06 16.51 0.13
N LEU A 56 -9.88 16.05 0.56
CA LEU A 56 -9.16 16.63 1.69
C LEU A 56 -8.84 18.10 1.43
N LYS A 57 -8.24 18.44 0.28
CA LYS A 57 -7.92 19.83 -0.07
C LYS A 57 -9.16 20.70 0.05
N ARG A 58 -10.27 20.31 -0.58
CA ARG A 58 -11.53 21.07 -0.53
C ARG A 58 -12.11 21.20 0.87
N ARG A 59 -11.98 20.16 1.70
CA ARG A 59 -12.40 20.21 3.11
C ARG A 59 -11.62 21.26 3.88
N LEU A 60 -10.30 21.33 3.69
CA LEU A 60 -9.42 22.31 4.33
C LEU A 60 -9.70 23.74 3.84
N GLU A 61 -9.93 23.94 2.54
CA GLU A 61 -10.37 25.23 1.99
C GLU A 61 -11.66 25.73 2.67
N ARG A 62 -12.67 24.84 2.78
CA ARG A 62 -13.96 25.18 3.44
C ARG A 62 -13.81 25.44 4.94
N SER A 63 -12.81 24.88 5.61
CA SER A 63 -12.51 25.18 7.02
C SER A 63 -11.68 26.45 7.21
N GLY A 64 -11.40 27.20 6.14
CA GLY A 64 -10.70 28.49 6.20
C GLY A 64 -9.18 28.40 6.19
N ILE A 65 -8.60 27.26 5.85
CA ILE A 65 -7.15 27.15 5.67
C ILE A 65 -6.72 27.99 4.47
N ALA A 66 -5.70 28.81 4.67
CA ALA A 66 -5.17 29.70 3.64
C ALA A 66 -4.60 28.90 2.46
N GLN A 67 -4.84 29.40 1.22
CA GLN A 67 -4.50 28.69 -0.02
C GLN A 67 -3.00 28.43 -0.14
N GLU A 68 -2.17 29.29 0.41
CA GLU A 68 -0.70 29.19 0.39
C GLU A 68 -0.19 27.97 1.20
N LYS A 69 -1.00 27.47 2.13
CA LYS A 69 -0.71 26.24 2.92
C LYS A 69 -1.20 24.95 2.26
N LEU A 70 -1.91 25.06 1.14
CA LEU A 70 -2.48 23.93 0.44
C LEU A 70 -1.68 23.61 -0.85
N PRO A 71 -1.56 22.33 -1.24
CA PRO A 71 -0.88 21.99 -2.47
C PRO A 71 -1.63 22.51 -3.69
N PRO A 72 -0.94 22.86 -4.78
CA PRO A 72 -1.58 23.28 -6.02
C PRO A 72 -2.39 22.12 -6.63
N ASP A 73 -3.41 22.44 -7.44
CA ASP A 73 -4.25 21.43 -8.11
C ASP A 73 -3.45 20.47 -8.99
N GLN A 74 -2.38 20.98 -9.60
CA GLN A 74 -1.46 20.17 -10.40
C GLN A 74 -0.80 19.06 -9.58
N PHE A 75 -0.44 19.33 -8.31
CA PHE A 75 0.10 18.32 -7.42
C PHE A 75 -0.95 17.24 -7.11
N ILE A 76 -2.18 17.64 -6.78
CA ILE A 76 -3.30 16.70 -6.54
C ILE A 76 -3.56 15.82 -7.79
N ALA A 77 -3.56 16.42 -8.98
CA ALA A 77 -3.70 15.69 -10.23
C ALA A 77 -2.54 14.70 -10.45
N SER A 78 -1.30 15.09 -10.10
CA SER A 78 -0.12 14.22 -10.17
C SER A 78 -0.23 13.04 -9.20
N VAL A 79 -0.61 13.27 -7.94
CA VAL A 79 -0.83 12.20 -6.96
C VAL A 79 -1.82 11.17 -7.51
N ARG A 80 -2.97 11.63 -8.03
CA ARG A 80 -3.97 10.74 -8.62
C ARG A 80 -3.44 9.94 -9.81
N ALA A 81 -2.73 10.59 -10.72
CA ALA A 81 -2.17 9.94 -11.91
C ALA A 81 -1.10 8.89 -11.53
N LEU A 82 -0.23 9.22 -10.57
CA LEU A 82 0.86 8.36 -10.10
C LEU A 82 0.37 7.18 -9.25
N SER A 83 -0.80 7.29 -8.60
CA SER A 83 -1.41 6.21 -7.80
C SER A 83 -2.04 5.11 -8.66
N SER A 84 -2.08 5.24 -9.98
CA SER A 84 -2.67 4.22 -10.85
C SER A 84 -1.81 2.97 -10.94
N ARG A 85 -2.43 1.78 -10.87
CA ARG A 85 -1.76 0.49 -11.13
C ARG A 85 -1.07 0.41 -12.49
N GLY A 86 -1.48 1.22 -13.47
CA GLY A 86 -0.75 1.37 -14.73
C GLY A 86 0.65 1.99 -14.55
N ILE A 87 0.88 2.81 -13.51
CA ILE A 87 2.22 3.27 -13.13
C ILE A 87 3.03 2.12 -12.54
N ALA A 88 2.45 1.37 -11.58
CA ALA A 88 3.11 0.21 -11.01
C ALA A 88 3.48 -0.83 -12.09
N PHE A 89 2.61 -1.07 -13.07
CA PHE A 89 2.87 -1.93 -14.22
C PHE A 89 4.09 -1.45 -15.04
N ARG A 90 4.19 -0.15 -15.34
CA ARG A 90 5.36 0.40 -16.05
C ARG A 90 6.64 0.31 -15.23
N VAL A 91 6.57 0.70 -13.94
CA VAL A 91 7.70 0.58 -13.01
C VAL A 91 8.17 -0.87 -12.90
N ASN A 92 7.24 -1.82 -12.84
CA ASN A 92 7.54 -3.26 -12.84
C ASN A 92 8.35 -3.66 -14.08
N ALA A 93 7.92 -3.25 -15.29
CA ALA A 93 8.60 -3.57 -16.54
C ALA A 93 10.01 -2.94 -16.61
N ASP A 94 10.14 -1.69 -16.16
CA ASP A 94 11.43 -0.98 -16.13
C ASP A 94 12.42 -1.64 -15.16
N VAL A 95 11.97 -1.98 -13.94
CA VAL A 95 12.77 -2.69 -12.94
C VAL A 95 13.20 -4.05 -13.45
N HIS A 96 12.27 -4.81 -14.05
CA HIS A 96 12.57 -6.12 -14.66
C HIS A 96 13.66 -5.97 -15.75
N SER A 97 13.57 -4.94 -16.60
CA SER A 97 14.56 -4.66 -17.64
C SER A 97 15.94 -4.31 -17.05
N LEU A 98 15.98 -3.50 -15.98
CA LEU A 98 17.23 -3.15 -15.30
C LEU A 98 17.89 -4.38 -14.66
N VAL A 99 17.11 -5.23 -13.98
CA VAL A 99 17.62 -6.47 -13.40
C VAL A 99 18.08 -7.44 -14.49
N ARG A 100 17.36 -7.54 -15.61
CA ARG A 100 17.75 -8.35 -16.77
C ARG A 100 19.14 -7.94 -17.30
N SER A 101 19.37 -6.65 -17.42
CA SER A 101 20.62 -6.12 -17.97
C SER A 101 21.80 -6.32 -17.03
N ALA A 102 21.59 -6.18 -15.71
CA ALA A 102 22.65 -6.25 -14.71
C ALA A 102 22.89 -7.66 -14.17
N HIS A 103 21.82 -8.46 -14.03
CA HIS A 103 21.84 -9.76 -13.33
C HIS A 103 20.96 -10.81 -14.05
N PRO A 104 21.27 -11.19 -15.30
CA PRO A 104 20.43 -12.06 -16.12
C PRO A 104 20.20 -13.45 -15.49
N SER A 105 21.13 -13.94 -14.68
CA SER A 105 21.01 -15.24 -13.99
C SER A 105 19.91 -15.28 -12.92
N MET A 106 19.42 -14.13 -12.46
CA MET A 106 18.38 -14.04 -11.42
C MET A 106 16.96 -13.87 -11.97
N LEU A 107 16.80 -13.71 -13.29
CA LEU A 107 15.48 -13.43 -13.89
C LEU A 107 14.45 -14.51 -13.63
N HIS A 108 14.87 -15.78 -13.61
CA HIS A 108 13.97 -16.91 -13.39
C HIS A 108 13.25 -16.87 -12.03
N ILE A 109 13.76 -16.04 -11.10
CA ILE A 109 13.15 -15.82 -9.77
C ILE A 109 12.10 -14.71 -9.80
N LEU A 110 12.15 -13.79 -10.79
CA LEU A 110 11.16 -12.73 -10.92
C LEU A 110 9.88 -13.22 -11.59
N SER A 111 8.76 -12.59 -11.24
CA SER A 111 7.52 -12.74 -12.02
C SER A 111 7.73 -12.17 -13.43
N GLU A 112 7.18 -12.86 -14.42
CA GLU A 112 7.25 -12.37 -15.80
C GLU A 112 6.36 -11.13 -15.97
N PRO A 113 6.81 -10.10 -16.71
CA PRO A 113 6.04 -8.89 -16.95
C PRO A 113 4.68 -9.14 -17.62
N ASP A 114 4.61 -10.14 -18.53
CA ASP A 114 3.38 -10.52 -19.23
C ASP A 114 2.37 -11.30 -18.36
N SER A 115 2.72 -11.58 -17.11
CA SER A 115 1.76 -12.11 -16.13
C SER A 115 0.74 -11.08 -15.64
N VAL A 116 0.92 -9.82 -16.02
CA VAL A 116 -0.02 -8.70 -15.79
C VAL A 116 -0.30 -8.03 -17.11
N VAL A 117 -1.56 -7.72 -17.41
CA VAL A 117 -1.97 -7.02 -18.64
C VAL A 117 -2.94 -5.89 -18.35
N GLU A 118 -2.84 -4.83 -19.14
CA GLU A 118 -3.77 -3.70 -19.12
C GLU A 118 -4.76 -3.85 -20.28
N LEU A 119 -6.07 -3.90 -19.97
CA LEU A 119 -7.11 -4.22 -20.94
C LEU A 119 -8.21 -3.14 -20.97
N HIS A 120 -8.64 -2.79 -22.18
CA HIS A 120 -9.60 -1.72 -22.45
C HIS A 120 -10.97 -2.24 -22.94
N ASP A 121 -11.09 -3.54 -23.17
CA ASP A 121 -12.34 -4.20 -23.62
C ASP A 121 -12.63 -5.41 -22.73
N VAL A 122 -13.91 -5.60 -22.41
CA VAL A 122 -14.37 -6.73 -21.57
C VAL A 122 -14.15 -8.08 -22.23
N LYS A 123 -14.20 -8.17 -23.57
CA LYS A 123 -13.94 -9.42 -24.29
C LYS A 123 -12.49 -9.87 -24.11
N ASP A 124 -11.56 -8.91 -24.11
CA ASP A 124 -10.16 -9.18 -23.82
C ASP A 124 -9.96 -9.61 -22.36
N VAL A 125 -10.70 -8.99 -21.41
CA VAL A 125 -10.66 -9.42 -20.00
C VAL A 125 -11.06 -10.91 -19.89
N VAL A 126 -12.18 -11.31 -20.50
CA VAL A 126 -12.61 -12.72 -20.51
C VAL A 126 -11.53 -13.62 -21.09
N ARG A 127 -11.00 -13.26 -22.27
CA ARG A 127 -9.95 -14.02 -22.95
C ARG A 127 -8.69 -14.21 -22.09
N TYR A 128 -8.24 -13.16 -21.39
CA TYR A 128 -7.03 -13.26 -20.56
C TYR A 128 -7.28 -14.01 -19.25
N VAL A 129 -8.49 -13.91 -18.66
CA VAL A 129 -8.87 -14.77 -17.52
C VAL A 129 -8.85 -16.24 -17.95
N ASP A 130 -9.39 -16.56 -19.13
CA ASP A 130 -9.35 -17.92 -19.69
C ASP A 130 -7.90 -18.40 -19.95
N LEU A 131 -7.03 -17.51 -20.45
CA LEU A 131 -5.62 -17.83 -20.70
C LEU A 131 -4.83 -18.07 -19.40
N PHE A 132 -5.08 -17.28 -18.37
CA PHE A 132 -4.37 -17.41 -17.09
C PHE A 132 -4.89 -18.57 -16.22
N GLY A 133 -6.10 -19.05 -16.48
CA GLY A 133 -6.78 -20.07 -15.68
C GLY A 133 -7.42 -19.50 -14.43
N ASP A 134 -6.61 -19.13 -13.45
CA ASP A 134 -6.99 -18.33 -12.27
C ASP A 134 -6.39 -16.92 -12.38
N ALA A 135 -7.22 -15.89 -12.27
CA ALA A 135 -6.81 -14.51 -12.45
C ALA A 135 -7.37 -13.57 -11.37
N VAL A 136 -6.73 -12.44 -11.20
CA VAL A 136 -7.21 -11.31 -10.40
C VAL A 136 -7.43 -10.12 -11.33
N MET A 137 -8.66 -9.62 -11.38
CA MET A 137 -9.01 -8.39 -12.08
C MET A 137 -8.95 -7.22 -11.10
N LYS A 138 -8.23 -6.16 -11.45
CA LYS A 138 -7.98 -5.02 -10.57
C LYS A 138 -8.40 -3.71 -11.25
N ALA A 139 -9.12 -2.86 -10.52
CA ALA A 139 -9.35 -1.49 -10.97
C ALA A 139 -8.02 -0.70 -10.95
N PRO A 140 -7.77 0.18 -11.93
CA PRO A 140 -6.56 1.02 -11.98
C PRO A 140 -6.35 1.85 -10.71
N LEU A 141 -7.43 2.38 -10.16
CA LEU A 141 -7.47 3.13 -8.91
C LEU A 141 -8.50 2.49 -7.99
N SER A 142 -8.10 2.11 -6.79
CA SER A 142 -9.00 1.54 -5.79
C SER A 142 -8.39 1.65 -4.40
N GLY A 143 -9.21 1.51 -3.36
CA GLY A 143 -8.74 1.53 -1.98
C GLY A 143 -9.07 0.24 -1.23
N SER A 144 -8.16 -0.18 -0.35
CA SER A 144 -8.38 -1.19 0.69
C SER A 144 -9.00 -2.50 0.16
N GLY A 145 -8.49 -3.04 -0.93
CA GLY A 145 -8.94 -4.32 -1.50
C GLY A 145 -10.31 -4.29 -2.21
N LYS A 146 -11.03 -3.17 -2.19
CA LYS A 146 -12.38 -3.07 -2.79
C LYS A 146 -12.39 -3.07 -4.32
N GLY A 147 -11.26 -2.85 -4.95
CA GLY A 147 -11.09 -2.83 -6.41
C GLY A 147 -10.57 -4.13 -7.00
N LEU A 148 -10.79 -5.25 -6.33
CA LEU A 148 -10.32 -6.57 -6.76
C LEU A 148 -11.51 -7.50 -7.05
N ARG A 149 -11.36 -8.33 -8.09
CA ARG A 149 -12.25 -9.44 -8.43
C ARG A 149 -11.42 -10.66 -8.82
N TRP A 150 -11.81 -11.81 -8.32
CA TRP A 150 -11.18 -13.07 -8.68
C TRP A 150 -11.99 -13.73 -9.80
N GLY A 151 -11.31 -14.20 -10.84
CA GLY A 151 -11.89 -14.91 -11.95
C GLY A 151 -11.22 -16.25 -12.18
N ARG A 152 -11.99 -17.23 -12.66
CA ARG A 152 -11.51 -18.51 -13.13
C ARG A 152 -11.95 -18.72 -14.57
N ALA A 153 -11.12 -19.42 -15.36
CA ALA A 153 -11.42 -19.75 -16.75
C ALA A 153 -12.80 -20.42 -16.89
N GLY A 154 -13.63 -19.88 -17.78
CA GLY A 154 -14.99 -20.35 -18.05
C GLY A 154 -16.01 -20.08 -16.92
N GLU A 155 -15.64 -19.43 -15.80
CA GLU A 155 -16.51 -19.25 -14.64
C GLU A 155 -16.85 -17.78 -14.33
N LEU A 156 -16.47 -16.82 -15.21
CA LEU A 156 -16.81 -15.41 -14.97
C LEU A 156 -18.31 -15.19 -14.97
N SER A 157 -18.85 -14.69 -13.86
CA SER A 157 -20.26 -14.36 -13.72
C SER A 157 -20.63 -13.08 -14.48
N GLN A 158 -21.94 -12.89 -14.75
CA GLN A 158 -22.44 -11.63 -15.32
C GLN A 158 -22.15 -10.43 -14.40
N SER A 159 -22.06 -10.66 -13.08
CA SER A 159 -21.65 -9.64 -12.11
C SER A 159 -20.21 -9.21 -12.30
N ASP A 160 -19.27 -10.15 -12.55
CA ASP A 160 -17.86 -9.86 -12.77
C ASP A 160 -17.65 -9.12 -14.10
N ILE A 161 -18.33 -9.58 -15.15
CA ILE A 161 -18.34 -8.92 -16.46
C ILE A 161 -18.91 -7.50 -16.35
N GLY A 162 -20.01 -7.33 -15.62
CA GLY A 162 -20.62 -6.02 -15.37
C GLY A 162 -19.69 -5.09 -14.58
N TRP A 163 -18.99 -5.62 -13.58
CA TRP A 163 -18.00 -4.88 -12.83
C TRP A 163 -16.84 -4.40 -13.74
N CYS A 164 -16.27 -5.28 -14.55
CA CYS A 164 -15.21 -4.93 -15.49
C CYS A 164 -15.67 -3.82 -16.46
N ARG A 165 -16.87 -3.96 -17.03
CA ARG A 165 -17.47 -2.95 -17.92
C ARG A 165 -17.59 -1.59 -17.23
N ASN A 166 -18.05 -1.56 -15.98
CA ASN A 166 -18.18 -0.34 -15.20
C ASN A 166 -16.82 0.30 -14.89
N ILE A 167 -15.80 -0.49 -14.54
CA ILE A 167 -14.43 0.01 -14.32
C ILE A 167 -13.85 0.58 -15.62
N ILE A 168 -13.94 -0.13 -16.74
CA ILE A 168 -13.46 0.35 -18.03
C ILE A 168 -14.16 1.67 -18.40
N ALA A 169 -15.48 1.76 -18.22
CA ALA A 169 -16.23 2.98 -18.51
C ALA A 169 -15.80 4.19 -17.64
N ARG A 170 -15.45 3.96 -16.37
CA ARG A 170 -15.08 5.03 -15.42
C ARG A 170 -13.59 5.35 -15.40
N GLN A 171 -12.73 4.35 -15.56
CA GLN A 171 -11.28 4.49 -15.39
C GLN A 171 -10.48 4.11 -16.65
N GLY A 172 -11.18 3.77 -17.75
CA GLY A 172 -10.61 3.52 -19.07
C GLY A 172 -10.05 2.11 -19.28
N ARG A 173 -9.82 1.32 -18.21
CA ARG A 173 -9.16 0.02 -18.29
C ARG A 173 -9.38 -0.85 -17.06
N VAL A 174 -9.01 -2.12 -17.16
CA VAL A 174 -8.88 -3.08 -16.07
C VAL A 174 -7.50 -3.73 -16.17
N MET A 175 -6.81 -3.90 -15.05
CA MET A 175 -5.61 -4.73 -14.97
C MET A 175 -6.03 -6.17 -14.71
N VAL A 176 -5.46 -7.13 -15.44
CA VAL A 176 -5.69 -8.55 -15.20
C VAL A 176 -4.34 -9.21 -14.95
N GLU A 177 -4.21 -9.94 -13.86
CA GLU A 177 -3.00 -10.67 -13.53
C GLU A 177 -3.31 -12.12 -13.14
N LYS A 178 -2.35 -13.01 -13.40
CA LYS A 178 -2.42 -14.40 -12.98
C LYS A 178 -2.44 -14.46 -11.44
N ARG A 179 -3.42 -15.20 -10.88
CA ARG A 179 -3.47 -15.45 -9.45
C ARG A 179 -2.25 -16.26 -9.01
N ARG A 180 -1.66 -15.88 -7.86
CA ARG A 180 -0.46 -16.52 -7.32
C ARG A 180 -0.74 -17.11 -5.94
N GLU A 181 0.00 -18.16 -5.60
CA GLU A 181 0.07 -18.69 -4.24
C GLU A 181 1.04 -17.84 -3.43
N VAL A 182 0.53 -16.78 -2.81
CA VAL A 182 1.34 -15.85 -2.01
C VAL A 182 1.83 -16.55 -0.75
N VAL A 183 3.13 -16.41 -0.47
CA VAL A 183 3.81 -16.97 0.69
C VAL A 183 4.14 -15.88 1.71
N GLN A 184 4.60 -14.71 1.22
CA GLN A 184 4.98 -13.60 2.08
C GLN A 184 4.73 -12.27 1.37
N ASP A 185 3.93 -11.41 2.00
CA ASP A 185 3.73 -10.02 1.61
C ASP A 185 4.80 -9.13 2.26
N PHE A 186 5.35 -8.19 1.50
CA PHE A 186 6.24 -7.16 2.01
C PHE A 186 6.21 -5.91 1.12
N ALA A 187 6.79 -4.83 1.59
CA ALA A 187 6.94 -3.58 0.83
C ALA A 187 8.34 -3.00 0.99
N MET A 188 8.76 -2.22 0.00
CA MET A 188 9.85 -1.26 0.10
C MET A 188 9.28 0.14 0.22
N LEU A 189 9.80 0.90 1.17
CA LEU A 189 9.33 2.23 1.52
C LEU A 189 10.32 3.26 1.00
N PHE A 190 9.81 4.37 0.45
CA PHE A 190 10.64 5.42 -0.12
C PHE A 190 10.10 6.80 0.26
N HIS A 191 10.99 7.77 0.34
CA HIS A 191 10.67 9.19 0.37
C HIS A 191 11.15 9.85 -0.92
N VAL A 192 10.26 10.52 -1.61
CA VAL A 192 10.58 11.32 -2.80
C VAL A 192 10.77 12.76 -2.36
N GLY A 193 11.99 13.25 -2.46
CA GLY A 193 12.32 14.64 -2.26
C GLY A 193 12.24 15.46 -3.55
N GLU A 194 12.74 16.69 -3.52
CA GLU A 194 12.73 17.59 -4.68
C GLU A 194 13.59 17.07 -5.84
N SER A 195 14.73 16.44 -5.56
CA SER A 195 15.71 15.98 -6.55
C SER A 195 16.22 14.56 -6.34
N SER A 196 15.81 13.88 -5.27
CA SER A 196 16.31 12.55 -4.89
C SER A 196 15.18 11.65 -4.41
N VAL A 197 15.48 10.36 -4.34
CA VAL A 197 14.64 9.34 -3.74
C VAL A 197 15.47 8.61 -2.68
N GLU A 198 14.95 8.54 -1.48
CA GLU A 198 15.56 7.88 -0.34
C GLU A 198 14.79 6.61 0.00
N PHE A 199 15.52 5.55 0.32
CA PHE A 199 14.95 4.31 0.82
C PHE A 199 14.71 4.44 2.33
N GLU A 200 13.47 4.22 2.76
CA GLU A 200 13.02 4.41 4.13
C GLU A 200 12.95 3.10 4.95
N GLY A 201 13.14 1.97 4.29
CA GLY A 201 13.18 0.66 4.92
C GLY A 201 12.28 -0.38 4.25
N TYR A 202 12.38 -1.60 4.77
CA TYR A 202 11.46 -2.69 4.44
C TYR A 202 10.29 -2.72 5.40
N SER A 203 9.18 -3.28 4.94
CA SER A 203 8.01 -3.56 5.76
C SER A 203 7.48 -4.95 5.43
N MET A 204 7.37 -5.82 6.41
CA MET A 204 6.77 -7.14 6.27
C MET A 204 5.39 -7.11 6.90
N PHE A 205 4.36 -7.49 6.13
CA PHE A 205 2.99 -7.42 6.59
C PHE A 205 2.24 -8.73 6.36
N PHE A 206 1.10 -8.86 6.98
CA PHE A 206 0.23 -10.01 6.82
C PHE A 206 -1.20 -9.55 6.53
N SER A 207 -1.86 -10.32 5.70
CA SER A 207 -3.23 -10.11 5.27
C SER A 207 -4.04 -11.40 5.45
N ASP A 208 -5.35 -11.24 5.60
CA ASP A 208 -6.29 -12.35 5.60
C ASP A 208 -7.33 -12.10 4.52
N ASN A 209 -7.41 -13.01 3.54
CA ASN A 209 -8.28 -12.87 2.36
C ASN A 209 -8.13 -11.53 1.62
N GLY A 210 -6.89 -11.02 1.52
CA GLY A 210 -6.58 -9.73 0.90
C GLY A 210 -6.90 -8.50 1.75
N ILE A 211 -7.32 -8.69 3.01
CA ILE A 211 -7.55 -7.61 3.98
C ILE A 211 -6.31 -7.49 4.86
N TYR A 212 -5.68 -6.32 4.85
CA TYR A 212 -4.55 -6.00 5.72
C TYR A 212 -4.92 -6.17 7.20
N LYS A 213 -4.04 -6.85 7.97
CA LYS A 213 -4.20 -7.12 9.40
C LYS A 213 -3.12 -6.48 10.26
N GLY A 214 -1.93 -6.32 9.73
CA GLY A 214 -0.84 -5.73 10.49
C GLY A 214 0.54 -5.92 9.89
N ASN A 215 1.55 -5.43 10.61
CA ASN A 215 2.96 -5.51 10.25
C ASN A 215 3.78 -6.16 11.36
N ILE A 216 4.82 -6.85 10.98
CA ILE A 216 5.89 -7.28 11.89
C ILE A 216 6.76 -6.07 12.19
N LEU A 217 7.11 -5.85 13.47
CA LEU A 217 8.03 -4.81 13.91
C LEU A 217 9.43 -5.40 13.99
N ALA A 218 10.30 -5.01 13.07
CA ALA A 218 11.65 -5.56 12.96
C ALA A 218 12.60 -4.63 12.20
N SER A 219 13.91 -4.85 12.35
CA SER A 219 14.96 -4.16 11.60
C SER A 219 14.94 -4.55 10.11
N ASP A 220 15.57 -3.73 9.29
CA ASP A 220 15.78 -4.06 7.87
C ASP A 220 16.61 -5.33 7.69
N GLU A 221 17.59 -5.53 8.55
CA GLU A 221 18.45 -6.71 8.57
C GLU A 221 17.65 -7.98 8.86
N TRP A 222 16.77 -7.93 9.86
CA TRP A 222 15.91 -9.05 10.22
C TRP A 222 14.93 -9.38 9.08
N ILE A 223 14.25 -8.36 8.53
CA ILE A 223 13.31 -8.53 7.41
C ILE A 223 14.02 -9.12 6.19
N LEU A 224 15.19 -8.59 5.83
CA LEU A 224 15.98 -9.11 4.71
C LEU A 224 16.41 -10.56 4.95
N ALA A 225 16.80 -10.94 6.18
CA ALA A 225 17.13 -12.31 6.53
C ALA A 225 15.92 -13.26 6.39
N GLU A 226 14.73 -12.84 6.84
CA GLU A 226 13.50 -13.63 6.69
C GLU A 226 13.10 -13.82 5.22
N LEU A 227 13.16 -12.76 4.40
CA LEU A 227 12.88 -12.83 2.97
C LEU A 227 13.92 -13.71 2.24
N SER A 228 15.17 -13.73 2.73
CA SER A 228 16.27 -14.52 2.15
C SER A 228 16.11 -16.03 2.31
N ARG A 229 15.15 -16.49 3.12
CA ARG A 229 14.75 -17.90 3.20
C ARG A 229 14.06 -18.39 1.93
N TYR A 230 13.56 -17.48 1.12
CA TYR A 230 12.78 -17.76 -0.09
C TYR A 230 13.52 -17.38 -1.37
N VAL A 231 14.11 -16.17 -1.40
CA VAL A 231 14.79 -15.64 -2.58
C VAL A 231 16.13 -15.01 -2.18
N PRO A 232 17.17 -15.02 -3.03
CA PRO A 232 18.48 -14.49 -2.65
C PRO A 232 18.43 -13.03 -2.20
N ALA A 233 19.10 -12.69 -1.07
CA ALA A 233 19.22 -11.31 -0.59
C ALA A 233 19.77 -10.37 -1.67
N ALA A 234 20.76 -10.83 -2.46
CA ALA A 234 21.32 -10.06 -3.56
C ALA A 234 20.27 -9.62 -4.57
N LEU A 235 19.24 -10.46 -4.87
CA LEU A 235 18.14 -10.09 -5.75
C LEU A 235 17.31 -8.94 -5.15
N ILE A 236 16.97 -9.03 -3.86
CA ILE A 236 16.20 -7.98 -3.15
C ILE A 236 16.95 -6.65 -3.18
N LEU A 237 18.26 -6.67 -2.92
CA LEU A 237 19.11 -5.47 -2.96
C LEU A 237 19.22 -4.88 -4.38
N ASN A 238 19.30 -5.72 -5.42
CA ASN A 238 19.31 -5.27 -6.81
C ASN A 238 17.96 -4.64 -7.21
N ILE A 239 16.85 -5.23 -6.76
CA ILE A 239 15.52 -4.65 -6.97
C ILE A 239 15.41 -3.30 -6.26
N LYS A 240 15.91 -3.17 -5.03
CA LYS A 240 15.95 -1.90 -4.30
C LYS A 240 16.65 -0.82 -5.12
N ALA A 241 17.85 -1.11 -5.63
CA ALA A 241 18.60 -0.16 -6.45
C ALA A 241 17.86 0.20 -7.76
N ALA A 242 17.29 -0.79 -8.45
CA ALA A 242 16.51 -0.58 -9.66
C ALA A 242 15.25 0.24 -9.40
N LEU A 243 14.51 -0.04 -8.32
CA LEU A 243 13.34 0.74 -7.90
C LEU A 243 13.70 2.18 -7.58
N THR A 244 14.74 2.42 -6.77
CA THR A 244 15.18 3.79 -6.44
C THR A 244 15.42 4.60 -7.71
N LYS A 245 16.11 4.02 -8.69
CA LYS A 245 16.37 4.67 -9.99
C LYS A 245 15.09 4.92 -10.79
N THR A 246 14.21 3.93 -10.87
CA THR A 246 12.96 4.03 -11.66
C THR A 246 11.97 5.00 -11.02
N ILE A 247 11.86 4.98 -9.68
CA ILE A 247 11.04 5.92 -8.92
C ILE A 247 11.56 7.34 -9.12
N ALA A 248 12.87 7.57 -9.08
CA ALA A 248 13.45 8.89 -9.35
C ALA A 248 13.03 9.42 -10.72
N GLY A 249 13.14 8.62 -11.78
CA GLY A 249 12.74 9.02 -13.13
C GLY A 249 11.22 9.23 -13.32
N THR A 250 10.40 8.58 -12.48
CA THR A 250 8.94 8.62 -12.63
C THR A 250 8.29 9.69 -11.77
N PHE A 251 8.78 9.90 -10.53
CA PHE A 251 8.11 10.68 -9.48
C PHE A 251 8.76 12.04 -9.21
N VAL A 252 10.11 12.16 -9.28
CA VAL A 252 10.79 13.43 -9.00
C VAL A 252 10.27 14.54 -9.92
N GLY A 253 10.02 15.72 -9.35
CA GLY A 253 9.42 16.86 -10.04
C GLY A 253 7.90 16.79 -10.25
N LYS A 254 7.25 15.67 -9.84
CA LYS A 254 5.79 15.48 -9.95
C LYS A 254 5.14 15.17 -8.61
N TYR A 255 5.89 14.61 -7.70
CA TYR A 255 5.45 14.21 -6.35
C TYR A 255 6.58 14.47 -5.36
N SER A 256 6.22 14.85 -4.15
CA SER A 256 7.09 14.92 -2.99
C SER A 256 6.36 14.31 -1.81
N GLY A 257 7.00 13.41 -1.07
CA GLY A 257 6.44 12.72 0.07
C GLY A 257 6.77 11.22 0.09
N PHE A 258 6.13 10.51 1.01
CA PHE A 258 6.34 9.07 1.17
C PHE A 258 5.55 8.25 0.17
N LEU A 259 6.12 7.11 -0.23
CA LEU A 259 5.42 6.08 -0.98
C LEU A 259 5.86 4.68 -0.56
N GLY A 260 5.00 3.69 -0.76
CA GLY A 260 5.29 2.29 -0.55
C GLY A 260 5.10 1.48 -1.83
N VAL A 261 6.03 0.59 -2.13
CA VAL A 261 5.94 -0.35 -3.26
C VAL A 261 5.64 -1.74 -2.70
N ASP A 262 4.43 -2.22 -2.93
CA ASP A 262 4.00 -3.53 -2.45
C ASP A 262 4.54 -4.64 -3.35
N MET A 263 4.98 -5.71 -2.72
CA MET A 263 5.62 -6.88 -3.30
C MET A 263 5.14 -8.14 -2.59
N PHE A 264 5.28 -9.27 -3.23
CA PHE A 264 5.11 -10.54 -2.55
C PHE A 264 6.02 -11.64 -3.12
N ILE A 265 6.37 -12.58 -2.24
CA ILE A 265 6.98 -13.85 -2.63
C ILE A 265 5.84 -14.85 -2.82
N PHE A 266 5.89 -15.63 -3.89
CA PHE A 266 4.89 -16.62 -4.22
C PHE A 266 5.54 -17.95 -4.63
N ARG A 267 4.77 -19.03 -4.54
CA ARG A 267 5.19 -20.36 -5.00
C ARG A 267 4.66 -20.62 -6.41
N GLU A 268 5.51 -21.10 -7.29
CA GLU A 268 5.14 -21.54 -8.63
C GLU A 268 5.99 -22.75 -9.02
N ALA A 269 5.34 -23.84 -9.43
CA ALA A 269 6.00 -25.08 -9.84
C ALA A 269 7.06 -25.60 -8.82
N GLY A 270 6.77 -25.48 -7.52
CA GLY A 270 7.64 -25.94 -6.44
C GLY A 270 8.83 -25.01 -6.11
N THR A 271 8.96 -23.87 -6.78
CA THR A 271 9.99 -22.86 -6.55
C THR A 271 9.39 -21.56 -6.00
N PHE A 272 10.22 -20.77 -5.31
CA PHE A 272 9.82 -19.44 -4.90
C PHE A 272 10.19 -18.41 -5.96
N ARG A 273 9.27 -17.47 -6.21
CA ARG A 273 9.45 -16.35 -7.12
C ARG A 273 9.00 -15.05 -6.47
N LEU A 274 9.40 -13.93 -7.03
CA LEU A 274 9.17 -12.59 -6.49
C LEU A 274 8.40 -11.73 -7.48
N ALA A 275 7.24 -11.22 -7.05
CA ALA A 275 6.52 -10.12 -7.70
C ALA A 275 7.02 -8.79 -7.11
N HIS A 276 7.81 -8.06 -7.89
CA HIS A 276 8.67 -6.98 -7.40
C HIS A 276 8.09 -5.57 -7.51
N CYS A 277 6.90 -5.40 -8.04
CA CYS A 277 6.13 -4.16 -8.00
C CYS A 277 4.66 -4.46 -8.37
N VAL A 278 3.84 -4.68 -7.37
CA VAL A 278 2.42 -5.06 -7.53
C VAL A 278 1.53 -3.84 -7.47
N GLU A 279 1.85 -2.93 -6.56
CA GLU A 279 1.13 -1.68 -6.33
C GLU A 279 2.09 -0.62 -5.79
N ILE A 280 1.85 0.64 -6.14
CA ILE A 280 2.57 1.79 -5.57
C ILE A 280 1.56 2.66 -4.83
N ASN A 281 1.73 2.75 -3.52
CA ASN A 281 0.92 3.55 -2.63
C ASN A 281 1.53 4.95 -2.50
N VAL A 282 0.99 5.95 -3.21
CA VAL A 282 1.56 7.32 -3.28
C VAL A 282 1.06 8.16 -2.10
N ARG A 283 1.43 7.74 -0.91
CA ARG A 283 1.04 8.29 0.39
C ARG A 283 1.84 7.61 1.50
N MET A 284 1.64 8.05 2.74
CA MET A 284 2.06 7.25 3.91
C MET A 284 1.35 5.88 3.90
N THR A 285 1.99 4.89 4.50
CA THR A 285 1.47 3.51 4.57
C THR A 285 1.57 2.98 5.99
N MET A 286 0.76 1.95 6.29
CA MET A 286 0.88 1.25 7.58
C MET A 286 2.26 0.60 7.74
N GLY A 287 2.93 0.26 6.63
CA GLY A 287 4.31 -0.19 6.62
C GLY A 287 5.30 0.87 7.09
N LEU A 288 5.10 2.13 6.67
CA LEU A 288 5.92 3.26 7.14
C LEU A 288 5.70 3.51 8.63
N LEU A 289 4.45 3.46 9.10
CA LEU A 289 4.13 3.53 10.52
C LEU A 289 4.86 2.43 11.32
N ALA A 290 4.79 1.17 10.87
CA ALA A 290 5.46 0.07 11.51
C ALA A 290 6.99 0.26 11.56
N ARG A 291 7.59 0.78 10.46
CA ARG A 291 9.03 1.09 10.41
C ARG A 291 9.39 2.17 11.43
N ARG A 292 8.65 3.27 11.49
CA ARG A 292 8.89 4.35 12.47
C ARG A 292 8.68 3.90 13.91
N LEU A 293 7.67 3.04 14.14
CA LEU A 293 7.45 2.45 15.46
C LEU A 293 8.65 1.63 15.91
N TYR A 294 9.16 0.76 15.05
CA TYR A 294 10.34 -0.05 15.37
C TYR A 294 11.54 0.85 15.66
N ASP A 295 11.86 1.78 14.76
CA ASP A 295 13.07 2.59 14.83
C ASP A 295 13.11 3.57 16.00
N LYS A 296 11.96 4.16 16.33
CA LYS A 296 11.92 5.32 17.24
C LYS A 296 11.18 5.07 18.55
N HIS A 297 10.28 4.10 18.60
CA HIS A 297 9.31 4.02 19.68
C HIS A 297 9.25 2.66 20.38
N LEU A 298 9.61 1.58 19.72
CA LEU A 298 9.34 0.21 20.22
C LEU A 298 10.05 -0.07 21.54
N GLU A 299 11.30 0.35 21.69
CA GLU A 299 12.05 0.16 22.95
C GLU A 299 11.35 0.88 24.12
N ARG A 300 10.83 2.07 23.91
CA ARG A 300 10.06 2.80 24.92
C ARG A 300 8.73 2.14 25.25
N LEU A 301 8.08 1.50 24.27
CA LEU A 301 6.75 0.88 24.43
C LEU A 301 6.83 -0.53 25.06
N ALA A 302 7.84 -1.32 24.66
CA ALA A 302 7.96 -2.74 25.02
C ALA A 302 9.06 -3.02 26.06
N GLY A 303 9.90 -2.03 26.39
CA GLY A 303 11.08 -2.16 27.24
C GLY A 303 12.32 -2.60 26.46
N PRO A 304 13.52 -2.52 27.12
CA PRO A 304 14.78 -2.90 26.51
C PRO A 304 14.88 -4.41 26.29
N GLY A 305 15.58 -4.82 25.24
CA GLY A 305 15.85 -6.24 24.94
C GLY A 305 15.98 -6.50 23.45
N ASP A 306 15.96 -7.78 23.08
CA ASP A 306 15.85 -8.19 21.69
C ASP A 306 14.40 -7.99 21.22
N LEU A 307 14.19 -7.01 20.35
CA LEU A 307 12.88 -6.58 19.89
C LEU A 307 12.55 -7.07 18.47
N ASP A 308 13.58 -7.53 17.73
CA ASP A 308 13.46 -7.90 16.33
C ASP A 308 12.47 -9.03 16.08
N GLY A 309 11.39 -8.73 15.33
CA GLY A 309 10.40 -9.71 14.94
C GLY A 309 9.54 -10.28 16.07
N ARG A 310 9.70 -9.81 17.31
CA ARG A 310 8.93 -10.27 18.48
C ARG A 310 7.57 -9.61 18.62
N TYR A 311 7.42 -8.46 18.04
CA TYR A 311 6.20 -7.64 18.13
C TYR A 311 5.58 -7.43 16.77
N GLN A 312 4.28 -7.19 16.80
CA GLN A 312 3.50 -6.85 15.60
C GLN A 312 2.60 -5.66 15.89
N MET A 313 2.40 -4.84 14.88
CA MET A 313 1.37 -3.81 14.85
C MET A 313 0.13 -4.40 14.20
N CYS A 314 -1.00 -4.37 14.90
CA CYS A 314 -2.27 -4.93 14.44
C CYS A 314 -3.31 -3.83 14.30
N VAL A 315 -4.09 -3.88 13.19
CA VAL A 315 -5.31 -3.10 13.04
C VAL A 315 -6.51 -3.98 13.35
N GLU A 316 -7.29 -3.60 14.34
CA GLU A 316 -8.47 -4.35 14.76
C GLU A 316 -9.75 -3.54 14.54
N PHE A 317 -10.80 -4.25 14.16
CA PHE A 317 -12.15 -3.74 13.99
C PHE A 317 -13.12 -4.57 14.83
N SER A 318 -14.02 -3.90 15.55
CA SER A 318 -15.18 -4.56 16.16
C SER A 318 -16.50 -3.93 15.68
N PRO A 319 -17.47 -4.75 15.29
CA PRO A 319 -18.82 -4.27 14.99
C PRO A 319 -19.57 -3.80 16.24
N ARG A 320 -19.14 -4.21 17.45
CA ARG A 320 -19.75 -3.85 18.73
C ARG A 320 -18.91 -2.80 19.43
N ARG A 321 -19.55 -1.70 19.83
CA ARG A 321 -18.91 -0.66 20.66
C ARG A 321 -18.58 -1.25 22.04
N GLY A 322 -17.47 -0.80 22.62
CA GLY A 322 -16.99 -1.27 23.94
C GLY A 322 -16.08 -2.50 23.90
N ASP A 323 -16.17 -3.35 22.86
CA ASP A 323 -15.32 -4.57 22.77
C ASP A 323 -13.83 -4.26 22.77
N LEU A 324 -13.41 -3.29 21.92
CA LEU A 324 -11.98 -2.90 21.84
C LEU A 324 -11.54 -2.24 23.15
N PHE A 325 -12.39 -1.38 23.73
CA PHE A 325 -12.09 -0.72 25.00
C PHE A 325 -11.92 -1.74 26.13
N ALA A 326 -12.73 -2.78 26.19
CA ALA A 326 -12.62 -3.85 27.20
C ALA A 326 -11.33 -4.67 27.06
N ARG A 327 -10.76 -4.75 25.84
CA ARG A 327 -9.56 -5.55 25.51
C ARG A 327 -8.27 -4.73 25.40
N ARG A 328 -8.33 -3.43 25.69
CA ARG A 328 -7.16 -2.54 25.49
C ARG A 328 -5.94 -2.96 26.30
N ASP A 329 -6.15 -3.56 27.48
CA ASP A 329 -5.08 -4.00 28.39
C ASP A 329 -4.41 -5.33 27.95
N GLU A 330 -4.92 -5.98 26.88
CA GLU A 330 -4.29 -7.15 26.25
C GLU A 330 -3.12 -6.75 25.32
N ALA A 331 -3.02 -5.48 24.95
CA ALA A 331 -1.95 -4.98 24.10
C ALA A 331 -0.74 -4.53 24.92
N VAL A 332 0.46 -4.62 24.31
CA VAL A 332 1.68 -4.03 24.86
C VAL A 332 1.59 -2.52 24.89
N ALA A 333 1.02 -1.95 23.81
CA ALA A 333 0.72 -0.53 23.71
C ALA A 333 -0.44 -0.29 22.74
N SER A 334 -1.24 0.74 23.01
CA SER A 334 -2.20 1.29 22.07
C SER A 334 -1.61 2.47 21.35
N LEU A 335 -1.71 2.49 20.01
CA LEU A 335 -1.27 3.61 19.17
C LEU A 335 -2.39 4.62 18.92
N THR A 336 -3.60 4.27 19.29
CA THR A 336 -4.81 5.06 19.13
C THR A 336 -5.50 5.25 20.48
N ASP A 337 -6.26 6.32 20.63
CA ASP A 337 -7.08 6.56 21.82
C ASP A 337 -8.35 5.72 21.74
N VAL A 338 -8.34 4.56 22.40
CA VAL A 338 -9.46 3.61 22.39
C VAL A 338 -10.46 3.99 23.47
N THR A 339 -11.61 4.48 23.05
CA THR A 339 -12.76 4.82 23.92
C THR A 339 -13.86 3.75 23.85
N PRO A 340 -14.87 3.78 24.74
CA PRO A 340 -16.03 2.89 24.63
C PRO A 340 -16.78 2.98 23.30
N ASP A 341 -16.62 4.09 22.57
CA ASP A 341 -17.27 4.31 21.27
C ASP A 341 -16.44 3.85 20.08
N SER A 342 -15.15 3.57 20.27
CA SER A 342 -14.23 3.19 19.20
C SER A 342 -14.60 1.84 18.58
N ARG A 343 -14.57 1.77 17.26
CA ARG A 343 -14.74 0.54 16.48
C ARG A 343 -13.45 0.10 15.79
N TYR A 344 -12.46 0.96 15.75
CA TYR A 344 -11.13 0.67 15.24
C TYR A 344 -10.08 0.97 16.30
N ALA A 345 -9.03 0.16 16.32
CA ALA A 345 -7.85 0.37 17.14
C ALA A 345 -6.60 -0.12 16.43
N VAL A 346 -5.47 0.51 16.74
CA VAL A 346 -4.16 0.04 16.27
C VAL A 346 -3.30 -0.21 17.50
N TRP A 347 -2.80 -1.44 17.62
CA TRP A 347 -2.10 -1.92 18.79
C TRP A 347 -0.76 -2.54 18.47
N VAL A 348 0.16 -2.46 19.42
CA VAL A 348 1.38 -3.28 19.45
C VAL A 348 1.10 -4.51 20.32
N ARG A 349 1.36 -5.69 19.78
CA ARG A 349 1.19 -6.98 20.46
C ARG A 349 2.45 -7.83 20.35
N VAL A 350 2.63 -8.74 21.30
CA VAL A 350 3.62 -9.83 21.15
C VAL A 350 3.14 -10.74 20.02
N ARG A 351 4.07 -11.16 19.19
CA ARG A 351 3.81 -12.06 18.05
C ARG A 351 3.68 -13.51 18.45
#